data_37d3ffd48d5211d7cbef48662ad0cf45
#
_entry.id   37d3ffd48d5211d7cbef48662ad0cf45
#
_cell.length_a   1.000
_cell.length_b   1.000
_cell.length_c   1.000
_cell.angle_alpha   90.00
_cell.angle_beta   90.00
_cell.angle_gamma   90.00
#
_symmetry.space_group_name_H-M   'P 1'
#
loop_
_entity.id
_entity.type
_entity.pdbx_description
1 polymer ?
#
loop_
_entity_poly.entity_id
_entity_poly.type
_entity_poly.pdbx_seq_one_letter_code
_entity_poly.pdbx_strand_id
1 'polypeptide(L)'
;PIAKTDVVIYTDGACSGNPGPGGWAAILMAMGVEKEISGFEPDTTNNRMELTAALEALKELKRPCNVTLYSDSAYLVSAFNENWIQNWQKRNWKNAAGMPVSNRALWEEQKQHKMTWRKVRGHADNPYNNRCDKMAVNEIKENVP
;
A
#
# COMPACT_ATOMS: atom_id res chain seq x y z
N PRO A 1 7.38 -21.42 -20.69
CA PRO A 1 6.72 -20.29 -20.01
C PRO A 1 7.74 -19.25 -19.59
N ILE A 2 7.36 -18.00 -19.75
CA ILE A 2 8.20 -16.88 -19.35
C ILE A 2 8.10 -16.73 -17.84
N ALA A 3 9.24 -16.71 -17.15
CA ALA A 3 9.28 -16.48 -15.72
C ALA A 3 8.72 -15.09 -15.40
N LYS A 4 7.97 -14.99 -14.27
CA LYS A 4 7.45 -13.71 -13.80
C LYS A 4 8.61 -12.80 -13.40
N THR A 5 8.46 -11.51 -13.67
CA THR A 5 9.43 -10.50 -13.26
C THR A 5 9.39 -10.33 -11.75
N ASP A 6 10.56 -10.28 -11.11
CA ASP A 6 10.67 -9.97 -9.69
C ASP A 6 10.60 -8.46 -9.48
N VAL A 7 9.69 -8.03 -8.62
CA VAL A 7 9.49 -6.62 -8.30
C VAL A 7 9.54 -6.45 -6.79
N VAL A 8 10.26 -5.45 -6.33
CA VAL A 8 10.27 -5.05 -4.92
C VAL A 8 9.55 -3.70 -4.81
N ILE A 9 8.61 -3.61 -3.87
CA ILE A 9 7.83 -2.40 -3.65
C ILE A 9 7.94 -1.99 -2.19
N TYR A 10 8.21 -0.71 -1.93
CA TYR A 10 8.10 -0.10 -0.61
C TYR A 10 6.95 0.89 -0.66
N THR A 11 6.12 0.90 0.38
CA THR A 11 4.95 1.78 0.45
C THR A 11 4.86 2.45 1.81
N ASP A 12 4.23 3.62 1.85
CA ASP A 12 3.92 4.29 3.11
C ASP A 12 2.72 5.19 2.93
N GLY A 13 2.04 5.46 4.03
CA GLY A 13 0.92 6.39 4.09
C GLY A 13 1.04 7.28 5.30
N ALA A 14 0.55 8.50 5.19
CA ALA A 14 0.55 9.47 6.27
C ALA A 14 -0.78 10.21 6.29
N CYS A 15 -1.20 10.65 7.47
CA CYS A 15 -2.44 11.40 7.62
C CYS A 15 -2.26 12.47 8.70
N SER A 16 -2.65 13.69 8.38
CA SER A 16 -2.61 14.81 9.33
C SER A 16 -3.95 14.88 10.03
N GLY A 17 -4.03 14.36 11.26
CA GLY A 17 -5.30 14.04 11.89
C GLY A 17 -5.79 12.70 11.36
N ASN A 18 -6.74 12.08 12.02
CA ASN A 18 -7.23 10.77 11.59
C ASN A 18 -8.73 10.68 11.94
N PRO A 19 -9.66 11.19 11.07
CA PRO A 19 -9.44 11.56 9.66
C PRO A 19 -8.85 12.97 9.46
N GLY A 20 -8.36 13.20 8.24
CA GLY A 20 -7.80 14.49 7.82
C GLY A 20 -7.09 14.36 6.47
N PRO A 21 -6.34 15.41 6.06
CA PRO A 21 -5.56 15.32 4.81
C PRO A 21 -4.50 14.24 4.91
N GLY A 22 -4.36 13.46 3.85
CA GLY A 22 -3.41 12.37 3.82
C GLY A 22 -2.60 12.30 2.53
N GLY A 23 -1.45 11.65 2.62
CA GLY A 23 -0.60 11.37 1.48
C GLY A 23 -0.16 9.92 1.48
N TRP A 24 0.19 9.42 0.32
CA TRP A 24 0.70 8.08 0.14
C TRP A 24 1.87 8.09 -0.83
N ALA A 25 2.74 7.10 -0.72
CA ALA A 25 3.89 7.00 -1.62
C ALA A 25 4.31 5.55 -1.78
N ALA A 26 4.93 5.27 -2.93
CA ALA A 26 5.51 3.96 -3.21
C ALA A 26 6.77 4.09 -4.04
N ILE A 27 7.70 3.16 -3.84
CA ILE A 27 8.90 3.01 -4.67
C ILE A 27 8.87 1.60 -5.22
N LEU A 28 8.89 1.50 -6.55
CA LEU A 28 8.89 0.22 -7.25
C LEU A 28 10.27 -0.01 -7.87
N MET A 29 10.82 -1.21 -7.66
CA MET A 29 12.14 -1.56 -8.18
C MET A 29 12.06 -2.87 -8.94
N ALA A 30 12.52 -2.86 -10.18
CA ALA A 30 12.60 -4.05 -11.01
C ALA A 30 13.71 -3.86 -12.04
N MET A 31 14.50 -4.90 -12.26
CA MET A 31 15.51 -4.93 -13.33
C MET A 31 16.45 -3.72 -13.29
N GLY A 32 16.85 -3.28 -12.08
CA GLY A 32 17.76 -2.16 -11.90
C GLY A 32 17.13 -0.78 -12.07
N VAL A 33 15.81 -0.70 -12.25
CA VAL A 33 15.10 0.57 -12.43
C VAL A 33 14.24 0.84 -11.21
N GLU A 34 14.25 2.09 -10.73
CA GLU A 34 13.38 2.54 -9.65
C GLU A 34 12.33 3.50 -10.21
N LYS A 35 11.11 3.38 -9.70
CA LYS A 35 10.03 4.32 -10.01
C LYS A 35 9.37 4.78 -8.73
N GLU A 36 9.23 6.09 -8.56
CA GLU A 36 8.54 6.69 -7.41
C GLU A 36 7.17 7.17 -7.83
N ILE A 37 6.16 6.87 -7.03
CA ILE A 37 4.81 7.42 -7.21
C ILE A 37 4.30 7.93 -5.86
N SER A 38 3.44 8.94 -5.89
CA SER A 38 2.83 9.49 -4.68
C SER A 38 1.52 10.18 -5.02
N GLY A 39 0.72 10.45 -3.99
CA GLY A 39 -0.55 11.13 -4.18
C GLY A 39 -1.10 11.68 -2.89
N PHE A 40 -2.21 12.43 -2.99
CA PHE A 40 -2.83 13.16 -1.90
C PHE A 40 -4.34 12.93 -1.88
N GLU A 41 -4.91 12.84 -0.68
CA GLU A 41 -6.37 12.89 -0.48
C GLU A 41 -6.69 13.92 0.61
N PRO A 42 -7.70 14.78 0.37
CA PRO A 42 -8.00 15.88 1.31
C PRO A 42 -8.66 15.43 2.61
N ASP A 43 -9.34 14.29 2.61
CA ASP A 43 -10.05 13.77 3.78
C ASP A 43 -9.97 12.25 3.78
N THR A 44 -9.11 11.69 4.62
CA THR A 44 -8.84 10.27 4.62
C THR A 44 -8.36 9.80 6.00
N THR A 45 -7.88 8.57 6.07
CA THR A 45 -7.30 7.98 7.28
C THR A 45 -5.93 7.40 6.97
N ASN A 46 -5.15 7.17 8.02
CA ASN A 46 -3.84 6.56 7.88
C ASN A 46 -3.92 5.18 7.21
N ASN A 47 -4.85 4.35 7.66
CA ASN A 47 -5.01 3.00 7.08
C ASN A 47 -5.40 3.06 5.60
N ARG A 48 -6.26 4.00 5.23
CA ARG A 48 -6.64 4.18 3.82
C ARG A 48 -5.47 4.59 2.97
N MET A 49 -4.58 5.45 3.48
CA MET A 49 -3.38 5.87 2.74
C MET A 49 -2.41 4.70 2.56
N GLU A 50 -2.25 3.85 3.57
CA GLU A 50 -1.44 2.64 3.46
C GLU A 50 -1.99 1.70 2.38
N LEU A 51 -3.29 1.49 2.37
CA LEU A 51 -3.95 0.66 1.36
C LEU A 51 -3.83 1.27 -0.04
N THR A 52 -4.00 2.57 -0.15
CA THR A 52 -3.92 3.28 -1.43
C THR A 52 -2.53 3.19 -2.02
N ALA A 53 -1.48 3.34 -1.20
CA ALA A 53 -0.10 3.21 -1.66
C ALA A 53 0.14 1.83 -2.28
N ALA A 54 -0.31 0.77 -1.62
CA ALA A 54 -0.16 -0.59 -2.13
C ALA A 54 -0.96 -0.81 -3.43
N LEU A 55 -2.20 -0.35 -3.46
CA LEU A 55 -3.07 -0.50 -4.63
C LEU A 55 -2.49 0.24 -5.85
N GLU A 56 -2.11 1.49 -5.68
CA GLU A 56 -1.57 2.28 -6.78
C GLU A 56 -0.23 1.73 -7.28
N ALA A 57 0.59 1.20 -6.38
CA ALA A 57 1.84 0.55 -6.75
C ALA A 57 1.57 -0.69 -7.63
N LEU A 58 0.63 -1.55 -7.23
CA LEU A 58 0.32 -2.74 -8.02
C LEU A 58 -0.28 -2.40 -9.38
N LYS A 59 -1.04 -1.31 -9.47
CA LYS A 59 -1.62 -0.85 -10.75
C LYS A 59 -0.54 -0.40 -11.75
N GLU A 60 0.65 -0.06 -11.29
CA GLU A 60 1.76 0.28 -12.18
C GLU A 60 2.31 -0.93 -12.92
N LEU A 61 2.04 -2.14 -12.45
CA LEU A 61 2.53 -3.37 -13.05
C LEU A 61 1.61 -3.78 -14.20
N LYS A 62 2.16 -3.91 -15.40
CA LYS A 62 1.39 -4.16 -16.63
C LYS A 62 1.18 -5.64 -16.92
N ARG A 63 1.77 -6.52 -16.13
CA ARG A 63 1.67 -7.98 -16.28
C ARG A 63 1.87 -8.65 -14.93
N PRO A 64 1.49 -9.94 -14.78
CA PRO A 64 1.72 -10.66 -13.54
C PRO A 64 3.21 -10.69 -13.17
N CYS A 65 3.50 -10.40 -11.90
CA CYS A 65 4.87 -10.33 -11.37
C CYS A 65 4.98 -11.11 -10.07
N ASN A 66 6.22 -11.45 -9.70
CA ASN A 66 6.54 -11.87 -8.33
C ASN A 66 6.82 -10.60 -7.53
N VAL A 67 5.96 -10.25 -6.60
CA VAL A 67 6.06 -8.99 -5.87
C VAL A 67 6.38 -9.24 -4.41
N THR A 68 7.45 -8.60 -3.92
CA THR A 68 7.71 -8.49 -2.49
C THR A 68 7.38 -7.06 -2.09
N LEU A 69 6.35 -6.87 -1.29
CA LEU A 69 5.88 -5.56 -0.87
C LEU A 69 6.18 -5.36 0.61
N TYR A 70 6.91 -4.29 0.90
CA TYR A 70 7.29 -3.89 2.25
C TYR A 70 6.45 -2.71 2.71
N SER A 71 5.88 -2.83 3.90
CA SER A 71 5.12 -1.75 4.54
C SER A 71 5.39 -1.77 6.04
N ASP A 72 5.38 -0.60 6.67
CA ASP A 72 5.46 -0.52 8.12
C ASP A 72 4.07 -0.65 8.79
N SER A 73 3.01 -0.73 7.98
CA SER A 73 1.65 -0.89 8.47
C SER A 73 1.37 -2.33 8.88
N ALA A 74 1.26 -2.57 10.18
CA ALA A 74 0.84 -3.88 10.68
C ALA A 74 -0.56 -4.24 10.18
N TYR A 75 -1.44 -3.27 10.09
CA TYR A 75 -2.80 -3.47 9.58
C TYR A 75 -2.79 -4.06 8.16
N LEU A 76 -2.04 -3.43 7.25
CA LEU A 76 -1.98 -3.87 5.86
C LEU A 76 -1.34 -5.26 5.74
N VAL A 77 -0.19 -5.47 6.36
CA VAL A 77 0.54 -6.74 6.25
C VAL A 77 -0.25 -7.88 6.86
N SER A 78 -0.83 -7.67 8.05
CA SER A 78 -1.62 -8.69 8.74
C SER A 78 -2.89 -9.04 7.97
N ALA A 79 -3.53 -8.06 7.33
CA ALA A 79 -4.74 -8.33 6.55
C ALA A 79 -4.51 -9.35 5.44
N PHE A 80 -3.33 -9.34 4.83
CA PHE A 80 -3.01 -10.24 3.72
C PHE A 80 -2.23 -11.48 4.14
N ASN A 81 -1.57 -11.50 5.31
CA ASN A 81 -0.85 -12.66 5.84
C ASN A 81 -1.69 -13.49 6.81
N GLU A 82 -2.74 -12.91 7.38
CA GLU A 82 -3.67 -13.59 8.27
C GLU A 82 -5.02 -13.74 7.57
N ASN A 83 -5.97 -14.43 8.19
CA ASN A 83 -7.23 -14.75 7.52
C ASN A 83 -8.28 -13.63 7.54
N TRP A 84 -7.88 -12.38 7.63
CA TRP A 84 -8.81 -11.24 7.62
C TRP A 84 -9.62 -11.16 6.33
N ILE A 85 -8.99 -11.49 5.20
CA ILE A 85 -9.63 -11.43 3.88
C ILE A 85 -10.82 -12.39 3.82
N GLN A 86 -10.68 -13.59 4.36
CA GLN A 86 -11.78 -14.57 4.39
C GLN A 86 -12.98 -14.06 5.17
N ASN A 87 -12.73 -13.37 6.30
CA ASN A 87 -13.79 -12.78 7.09
C ASN A 87 -14.50 -11.65 6.35
N TRP A 88 -13.74 -10.84 5.63
CA TRP A 88 -14.33 -9.77 4.82
C TRP A 88 -15.17 -10.33 3.68
N GLN A 89 -14.73 -11.40 3.02
CA GLN A 89 -15.50 -12.06 1.97
C GLN A 89 -16.83 -12.59 2.50
N LYS A 90 -16.83 -13.20 3.69
CA LYS A 90 -18.04 -13.70 4.33
C LYS A 90 -19.06 -12.60 4.61
N ARG A 91 -18.59 -11.39 4.83
CA ARG A 91 -19.44 -10.21 5.11
C ARG A 91 -19.70 -9.38 3.85
N ASN A 92 -19.46 -9.97 2.67
CA ASN A 92 -19.61 -9.30 1.38
C ASN A 92 -18.83 -7.96 1.34
N TRP A 93 -17.61 -7.97 1.87
CA TRP A 93 -16.70 -6.81 1.94
C TRP A 93 -17.25 -5.65 2.75
N LYS A 94 -18.03 -5.96 3.76
CA LYS A 94 -18.52 -4.97 4.73
C LYS A 94 -17.93 -5.27 6.10
N ASN A 95 -17.73 -4.23 6.91
CA ASN A 95 -17.31 -4.43 8.29
C ASN A 95 -18.50 -4.90 9.14
N ALA A 96 -18.30 -5.10 10.45
CA ALA A 96 -19.32 -5.58 11.35
C ALA A 96 -20.54 -4.65 11.43
N ALA A 97 -20.39 -3.36 11.11
CA ALA A 97 -21.48 -2.39 11.09
C ALA A 97 -22.15 -2.29 9.72
N GLY A 98 -21.74 -3.09 8.74
CA GLY A 98 -22.32 -3.10 7.39
C GLY A 98 -21.73 -2.07 6.44
N MET A 99 -20.69 -1.35 6.85
CA MET A 99 -20.02 -0.38 5.99
C MET A 99 -19.06 -1.08 5.00
N PRO A 100 -18.88 -0.56 3.77
CA PRO A 100 -17.96 -1.18 2.81
C PRO A 100 -16.52 -1.25 3.34
N VAL A 101 -15.85 -2.37 3.07
CA VAL A 101 -14.44 -2.53 3.36
C VAL A 101 -13.65 -2.07 2.13
N SER A 102 -12.81 -1.06 2.29
CA SER A 102 -12.06 -0.46 1.18
C SER A 102 -10.92 -1.33 0.65
N ASN A 103 -10.68 -2.49 1.27
CA ASN A 103 -9.59 -3.39 0.89
C ASN A 103 -9.90 -4.27 -0.31
N ARG A 104 -11.15 -4.26 -0.80
CA ARG A 104 -11.56 -5.14 -1.89
C ARG A 104 -10.79 -4.85 -3.18
N ALA A 105 -10.60 -3.59 -3.51
CA ALA A 105 -9.86 -3.22 -4.72
C ALA A 105 -8.43 -3.73 -4.69
N LEU A 106 -7.78 -3.63 -3.54
CA LEU A 106 -6.41 -4.14 -3.36
C LEU A 106 -6.38 -5.66 -3.45
N TRP A 107 -7.37 -6.35 -2.88
CA TRP A 107 -7.49 -7.80 -2.98
C TRP A 107 -7.57 -8.26 -4.44
N GLU A 108 -8.41 -7.59 -5.24
CA GLU A 108 -8.58 -7.94 -6.65
C GLU A 108 -7.28 -7.71 -7.45
N GLU A 109 -6.57 -6.61 -7.16
CA GLU A 109 -5.32 -6.29 -7.84
C GLU A 109 -4.21 -7.28 -7.46
N GLN A 110 -4.07 -7.59 -6.18
CA GLN A 110 -2.97 -8.44 -5.72
C GLN A 110 -3.12 -9.90 -6.19
N LYS A 111 -4.32 -10.36 -6.49
CA LYS A 111 -4.56 -11.71 -7.01
C LYS A 111 -3.86 -11.95 -8.36
N GLN A 112 -3.57 -10.90 -9.10
CA GLN A 112 -2.91 -11.00 -10.40
C GLN A 112 -1.43 -11.29 -10.29
N HIS A 113 -0.86 -11.16 -9.09
CA HIS A 113 0.57 -11.30 -8.85
C HIS A 113 0.84 -12.36 -7.80
N LYS A 114 2.07 -12.89 -7.80
CA LYS A 114 2.54 -13.73 -6.69
C LYS A 114 3.09 -12.79 -5.63
N MET A 115 2.33 -12.61 -4.55
CA MET A 115 2.65 -11.63 -3.52
C MET A 115 3.37 -12.22 -2.32
N THR A 116 4.35 -11.50 -1.83
CA THR A 116 4.95 -11.70 -0.51
C THR A 116 4.81 -10.38 0.24
N TRP A 117 4.06 -10.40 1.32
CA TRP A 117 3.81 -9.21 2.16
C TRP A 117 4.75 -9.25 3.34
N ARG A 118 5.57 -8.20 3.51
CA ARG A 118 6.53 -8.12 4.60
C ARG A 118 6.40 -6.81 5.35
N LYS A 119 6.48 -6.90 6.68
CA LYS A 119 6.47 -5.72 7.52
C LYS A 119 7.90 -5.20 7.67
N VAL A 120 8.10 -3.92 7.38
CA VAL A 120 9.35 -3.23 7.68
C VAL A 120 9.29 -2.82 9.15
N ARG A 121 10.38 -2.98 9.88
CA ARG A 121 10.48 -2.36 11.18
C ARG A 121 10.51 -0.86 10.95
N GLY A 122 9.43 -0.18 11.34
CA GLY A 122 9.34 1.25 11.18
C GLY A 122 10.48 1.89 11.91
N HIS A 123 11.39 2.49 11.22
CA HIS A 123 12.36 3.47 11.68
C HIS A 123 13.60 3.53 10.82
N ALA A 124 14.45 4.37 11.25
CA ALA A 124 15.65 4.97 10.73
C ALA A 124 16.57 4.10 9.84
N ASP A 125 16.46 2.78 9.89
CA ASP A 125 17.43 1.91 9.25
C ASP A 125 17.06 1.49 7.82
N ASN A 126 15.86 1.86 7.33
CA ASN A 126 15.47 1.50 5.97
C ASN A 126 15.33 2.76 5.11
N PRO A 127 16.30 2.99 4.19
CA PRO A 127 16.28 4.21 3.38
C PRO A 127 15.07 4.29 2.46
N TYR A 128 14.57 3.18 1.96
CA TYR A 128 13.39 3.19 1.08
C TYR A 128 12.12 3.52 1.84
N ASN A 129 11.96 2.95 3.03
CA ASN A 129 10.82 3.28 3.89
C ASN A 129 10.84 4.77 4.28
N ASN A 130 12.03 5.28 4.60
CA ASN A 130 12.20 6.69 4.94
C ASN A 130 11.87 7.61 3.76
N ARG A 131 12.26 7.23 2.55
CA ARG A 131 11.91 7.99 1.33
C ARG A 131 10.41 8.03 1.12
N CYS A 132 9.75 6.88 1.26
CA CYS A 132 8.28 6.80 1.13
C CYS A 132 7.59 7.70 2.16
N ASP A 133 8.05 7.67 3.41
CA ASP A 133 7.50 8.52 4.46
C ASP A 133 7.62 10.00 4.10
N LYS A 134 8.78 10.43 3.67
CA LYS A 134 9.01 11.82 3.26
C LYS A 134 8.13 12.21 2.08
N MET A 135 7.99 11.33 1.10
CA MET A 135 7.16 11.59 -0.07
C MET A 135 5.68 11.72 0.32
N ALA A 136 5.19 10.83 1.18
CA ALA A 136 3.82 10.87 1.66
C ALA A 136 3.53 12.15 2.46
N VAL A 137 4.41 12.50 3.39
CA VAL A 137 4.29 13.73 4.18
C VAL A 137 4.37 14.97 3.30
N ASN A 138 5.24 14.95 2.30
CA ASN A 138 5.42 16.06 1.38
C ASN A 138 4.16 16.31 0.54
N GLU A 139 3.44 15.25 0.15
CA GLU A 139 2.15 15.40 -0.54
C GLU A 139 1.16 16.20 0.30
N ILE A 140 1.14 15.96 1.61
CA ILE A 140 0.28 16.72 2.51
C ILE A 140 0.72 18.19 2.54
N LYS A 141 2.01 18.44 2.71
CA LYS A 141 2.55 19.81 2.81
C LYS A 141 2.29 20.63 1.54
N GLU A 142 2.41 20.02 0.38
CA GLU A 142 2.25 20.71 -0.89
C GLU A 142 0.79 20.97 -1.26
N ASN A 143 -0.15 20.19 -0.73
CA ASN A 143 -1.56 20.25 -1.12
C ASN A 143 -2.48 20.87 -0.07
N VAL A 144 -2.01 21.05 1.16
CA VAL A 144 -2.76 21.71 2.23
C VAL A 144 -2.30 23.16 2.34
N PRO A 145 -3.24 24.13 2.28
CA PRO A 145 -2.89 25.56 2.39
C PRO A 145 -2.27 25.91 3.75
#